data_2f2290cf032b16f7708e2cb9fd2bb395
#
_entry.id   2f2290cf032b16f7708e2cb9fd2bb395
#
_cell.length_a   1.000
_cell.length_b   1.000
_cell.length_c   1.000
_cell.angle_alpha   90.00
_cell.angle_beta   90.00
_cell.angle_gamma   90.00
#
_symmetry.space_group_name_H-M   'P 1'
#
loop_
_entity.id
_entity.type
_entity.pdbx_description
1 polymer ?
#
loop_
_entity_poly.entity_id
_entity_poly.type
_entity_poly.pdbx_seq_one_letter_code
_entity_poly.pdbx_strand_id
1 'polypeptide(L)'
;YSIDSTGELNTLLSEASKKNPKLSSDNIDTLAGLISDYCNNYDEMNYSEIYNFKTSLKGTVVDLINMNSLENIAKEEGNTFSINNSASTGIVLYRIDNYENLKPKNLKASLFDKNSYVDVKFSSGTKTEKGNPIYKTVNDEEWSIAVQFTKKEAKKYKKVNGVKIKFLKDGLTTTANIKVVKGQDRKYYGIITLSKYMIRYVTDRFVNIQIIDDVSKGLK
;
A
#
# COMPACT_ATOMS: atom_id res chain seq x y z
N TYR A 1 -18.58 -20.64 1.14
CA TYR A 1 -19.39 -20.26 2.30
C TYR A 1 -18.87 -18.92 2.79
N SER A 2 -19.70 -17.89 2.78
CA SER A 2 -19.43 -16.64 3.44
C SER A 2 -20.00 -16.74 4.85
N ILE A 3 -19.21 -16.40 5.86
CA ILE A 3 -19.74 -16.13 7.19
C ILE A 3 -20.61 -14.89 7.05
N ASP A 4 -21.91 -15.04 7.15
CA ASP A 4 -22.88 -13.98 6.82
C ASP A 4 -22.93 -12.85 7.86
N SER A 5 -22.20 -12.98 8.99
CA SER A 5 -22.13 -11.92 9.98
C SER A 5 -20.79 -11.86 10.74
N THR A 6 -20.34 -10.65 10.99
CA THR A 6 -19.21 -10.38 11.91
C THR A 6 -19.45 -10.97 13.30
N GLY A 7 -20.73 -11.15 13.67
CA GLY A 7 -21.13 -11.77 14.94
C GLY A 7 -20.78 -13.25 15.01
N GLU A 8 -20.99 -14.01 13.93
CA GLU A 8 -20.65 -15.44 13.90
C GLU A 8 -19.13 -15.63 13.96
N LEU A 9 -18.36 -14.84 13.23
CA LEU A 9 -16.91 -14.88 13.30
C LEU A 9 -16.39 -14.57 14.72
N ASN A 10 -16.93 -13.54 15.35
CA ASN A 10 -16.55 -13.17 16.73
C ASN A 10 -16.94 -14.27 17.73
N THR A 11 -18.07 -14.95 17.53
CA THR A 11 -18.49 -16.07 18.36
C THR A 11 -17.53 -17.24 18.20
N LEU A 12 -17.20 -17.62 16.96
CA LEU A 12 -16.24 -18.67 16.65
C LEU A 12 -14.84 -18.38 17.22
N LEU A 13 -14.36 -17.15 17.08
CA LEU A 13 -13.09 -16.72 17.66
C LEU A 13 -13.11 -16.75 19.19
N SER A 14 -14.25 -16.38 19.81
CA SER A 14 -14.41 -16.46 21.27
C SER A 14 -14.42 -17.90 21.77
N GLU A 15 -15.06 -18.81 21.06
CA GLU A 15 -15.07 -20.25 21.37
C GLU A 15 -13.70 -20.89 21.16
N ALA A 16 -13.02 -20.51 20.07
CA ALA A 16 -11.67 -20.97 19.77
C ALA A 16 -10.65 -20.52 20.83
N SER A 17 -10.76 -19.27 21.29
CA SER A 17 -9.87 -18.74 22.34
C SER A 17 -10.00 -19.48 23.70
N LYS A 18 -11.16 -20.06 23.97
CA LYS A 18 -11.38 -20.90 25.18
C LYS A 18 -10.72 -22.26 25.12
N LYS A 19 -10.37 -22.75 23.93
CA LYS A 19 -9.73 -24.07 23.71
C LYS A 19 -8.19 -24.05 23.83
N ASN A 20 -7.58 -22.99 24.39
CA ASN A 20 -6.13 -22.84 24.59
C ASN A 20 -5.31 -22.98 23.29
N PRO A 21 -5.49 -22.06 22.34
CA PRO A 21 -4.79 -22.10 21.06
C PRO A 21 -3.28 -21.97 21.28
N LYS A 22 -2.51 -22.90 20.71
CA LYS A 22 -1.04 -22.89 20.75
C LYS A 22 -0.51 -22.33 19.44
N LEU A 23 0.59 -21.58 19.52
CA LEU A 23 1.38 -21.24 18.35
C LEU A 23 2.00 -22.50 17.76
N SER A 24 1.98 -22.63 16.44
CA SER A 24 2.72 -23.68 15.74
C SER A 24 4.23 -23.36 15.71
N SER A 25 5.06 -24.36 15.35
CA SER A 25 6.49 -24.14 15.17
C SER A 25 6.75 -23.04 14.14
N ASP A 26 6.06 -23.10 13.00
CA ASP A 26 6.21 -22.11 11.91
C ASP A 26 5.82 -20.70 12.35
N ASN A 27 4.83 -20.57 13.26
CA ASN A 27 4.48 -19.29 13.85
C ASN A 27 5.59 -18.75 14.74
N ILE A 28 6.24 -19.61 15.50
CA ILE A 28 7.37 -19.24 16.37
C ILE A 28 8.55 -18.77 15.51
N ASP A 29 8.85 -19.48 14.42
CA ASP A 29 9.91 -19.11 13.49
C ASP A 29 9.61 -17.75 12.82
N THR A 30 8.36 -17.50 12.45
CA THR A 30 7.93 -16.20 11.92
C THR A 30 8.15 -15.07 12.93
N LEU A 31 7.75 -15.28 14.19
CA LEU A 31 7.95 -14.29 15.26
C LEU A 31 9.44 -14.08 15.56
N ALA A 32 10.23 -15.14 15.56
CA ALA A 32 11.69 -15.07 15.75
C ALA A 32 12.35 -14.26 14.63
N GLY A 33 11.91 -14.43 13.38
CA GLY A 33 12.35 -13.62 12.23
C GLY A 33 12.07 -12.15 12.43
N LEU A 34 10.81 -11.78 12.78
CA LEU A 34 10.43 -10.40 13.03
C LEU A 34 11.24 -9.74 14.17
N ILE A 35 11.50 -10.48 15.24
CA ILE A 35 12.32 -10.00 16.36
C ILE A 35 13.78 -9.81 15.91
N SER A 36 14.33 -10.76 15.18
CA SER A 36 15.69 -10.68 14.65
C SER A 36 15.88 -9.48 13.72
N ASP A 37 14.93 -9.27 12.80
CA ASP A 37 14.95 -8.13 11.88
C ASP A 37 14.88 -6.80 12.62
N TYR A 38 14.04 -6.71 13.64
CA TYR A 38 13.97 -5.53 14.49
C TYR A 38 15.28 -5.28 15.24
N CYS A 39 15.87 -6.31 15.84
CA CYS A 39 17.13 -6.19 16.58
C CYS A 39 18.30 -5.76 15.67
N ASN A 40 18.31 -6.25 14.42
CA ASN A 40 19.36 -5.92 13.45
C ASN A 40 19.25 -4.46 12.94
N ASN A 41 18.07 -3.89 12.94
CA ASN A 41 17.79 -2.54 12.44
C ASN A 41 17.48 -1.52 13.55
N TYR A 42 17.65 -1.90 14.82
CA TYR A 42 17.31 -1.06 15.96
C TYR A 42 18.18 0.18 16.03
N ASP A 43 17.53 1.35 16.12
CA ASP A 43 18.17 2.64 16.36
C ASP A 43 17.92 3.08 17.81
N GLU A 44 19.00 3.16 18.61
CA GLU A 44 18.96 3.59 20.03
C GLU A 44 18.40 5.01 20.22
N MET A 45 18.45 5.83 19.19
CA MET A 45 17.96 7.22 19.23
C MET A 45 16.44 7.33 19.03
N ASN A 46 15.76 6.23 18.68
CA ASN A 46 14.33 6.25 18.38
C ASN A 46 13.46 5.40 19.31
N TYR A 47 13.27 5.88 20.53
CA TYR A 47 12.46 5.19 21.55
C TYR A 47 11.03 4.86 21.12
N SER A 48 10.44 5.63 20.20
CA SER A 48 9.08 5.38 19.73
C SER A 48 8.95 4.09 18.94
N GLU A 49 10.02 3.63 18.29
CA GLU A 49 10.05 2.39 17.52
C GLU A 49 9.85 1.16 18.40
N ILE A 50 10.36 1.19 19.64
CA ILE A 50 10.17 0.08 20.60
C ILE A 50 8.68 -0.15 20.87
N TYR A 51 7.93 0.91 21.12
CA TYR A 51 6.49 0.82 21.41
C TYR A 51 5.72 0.36 20.18
N ASN A 52 6.06 0.87 19.01
CA ASN A 52 5.44 0.47 17.73
C ASN A 52 5.72 -1.00 17.44
N PHE A 53 6.96 -1.44 17.60
CA PHE A 53 7.34 -2.84 17.42
C PHE A 53 6.62 -3.75 18.42
N LYS A 54 6.60 -3.40 19.71
CA LYS A 54 5.89 -4.17 20.74
C LYS A 54 4.40 -4.31 20.43
N THR A 55 3.77 -3.24 19.94
CA THR A 55 2.34 -3.25 19.58
C THR A 55 2.11 -4.12 18.34
N SER A 56 2.96 -3.98 17.33
CA SER A 56 2.91 -4.79 16.12
C SER A 56 3.13 -6.27 16.43
N LEU A 57 4.13 -6.60 17.24
CA LEU A 57 4.41 -7.98 17.63
C LEU A 57 3.25 -8.62 18.38
N LYS A 58 2.63 -7.88 19.31
CA LYS A 58 1.43 -8.35 20.02
C LYS A 58 0.26 -8.60 19.06
N GLY A 59 0.03 -7.69 18.12
CA GLY A 59 -0.99 -7.87 17.07
C GLY A 59 -0.73 -9.12 16.27
N THR A 60 0.49 -9.32 15.79
CA THR A 60 0.88 -10.52 15.03
C THR A 60 0.66 -11.81 15.82
N VAL A 61 1.01 -11.84 17.11
CA VAL A 61 0.76 -13.02 17.96
C VAL A 61 -0.73 -13.34 18.05
N VAL A 62 -1.57 -12.33 18.27
CA VAL A 62 -3.04 -12.51 18.33
C VAL A 62 -3.58 -13.01 17.00
N ASP A 63 -3.12 -12.46 15.89
CA ASP A 63 -3.54 -12.86 14.55
C ASP A 63 -3.17 -14.33 14.26
N LEU A 64 -1.94 -14.74 14.58
CA LEU A 64 -1.48 -16.12 14.40
C LEU A 64 -2.28 -17.11 15.27
N ILE A 65 -2.58 -16.73 16.52
CA ILE A 65 -3.42 -17.54 17.40
C ILE A 65 -4.83 -17.69 16.83
N ASN A 66 -5.42 -16.59 16.36
CA ASN A 66 -6.75 -16.61 15.75
C ASN A 66 -6.78 -17.43 14.48
N MET A 67 -5.77 -17.36 13.62
CA MET A 67 -5.64 -18.16 12.41
C MET A 67 -5.59 -19.65 12.74
N ASN A 68 -4.72 -20.08 13.67
CA ASN A 68 -4.64 -21.47 14.10
C ASN A 68 -5.95 -21.98 14.68
N SER A 69 -6.66 -21.13 15.40
CA SER A 69 -7.96 -21.47 15.96
C SER A 69 -9.02 -21.71 14.90
N LEU A 70 -9.06 -20.83 13.88
CA LEU A 70 -9.95 -20.98 12.73
C LEU A 70 -9.62 -22.23 11.90
N GLU A 71 -8.35 -22.53 11.68
CA GLU A 71 -7.93 -23.76 10.99
C GLU A 71 -8.39 -25.03 11.74
N ASN A 72 -8.28 -25.04 13.06
CA ASN A 72 -8.70 -26.18 13.87
C ASN A 72 -10.22 -26.36 13.81
N ILE A 73 -10.98 -25.29 13.90
CA ILE A 73 -12.46 -25.34 13.75
C ILE A 73 -12.84 -25.85 12.36
N ALA A 74 -12.17 -25.35 11.31
CA ALA A 74 -12.41 -25.78 9.94
C ALA A 74 -12.18 -27.29 9.76
N LYS A 75 -11.16 -27.84 10.40
CA LYS A 75 -10.84 -29.28 10.38
C LYS A 75 -11.85 -30.12 11.16
N GLU A 76 -12.33 -29.62 12.30
CA GLU A 76 -13.28 -30.33 13.17
C GLU A 76 -14.71 -30.38 12.58
N GLU A 77 -15.16 -29.31 11.96
CA GLU A 77 -16.55 -29.18 11.48
C GLU A 77 -16.75 -29.55 10.00
N GLY A 78 -15.67 -29.91 9.29
CA GLY A 78 -15.73 -30.19 7.84
C GLY A 78 -16.11 -28.97 6.99
N ASN A 79 -16.09 -27.78 7.57
CA ASN A 79 -16.40 -26.52 6.91
C ASN A 79 -15.20 -25.97 6.15
N THR A 80 -15.48 -25.40 5.01
CA THR A 80 -14.45 -24.88 4.11
C THR A 80 -14.05 -23.45 4.47
N PHE A 81 -13.25 -23.27 5.51
CA PHE A 81 -12.42 -22.09 5.61
C PHE A 81 -11.21 -22.27 4.70
N SER A 82 -10.94 -21.31 3.83
CA SER A 82 -9.69 -21.29 3.09
C SER A 82 -8.87 -20.08 3.56
N ILE A 83 -7.67 -20.33 4.05
CA ILE A 83 -6.70 -19.28 4.31
C ILE A 83 -5.99 -19.01 3.00
N ASN A 84 -6.14 -17.80 2.49
CA ASN A 84 -5.45 -17.37 1.28
C ASN A 84 -4.26 -16.51 1.67
N ASN A 85 -3.07 -17.06 1.52
CA ASN A 85 -1.83 -16.30 1.69
C ASN A 85 -1.61 -15.38 0.49
N SER A 86 -0.99 -14.22 0.73
CA SER A 86 -0.58 -13.34 -0.36
C SER A 86 0.42 -14.07 -1.26
N ALA A 87 0.25 -13.94 -2.58
CA ALA A 87 1.17 -14.52 -3.56
C ALA A 87 2.56 -13.86 -3.57
N SER A 88 2.71 -12.71 -2.95
CA SER A 88 3.96 -11.96 -2.88
C SER A 88 4.06 -11.16 -1.58
N THR A 89 5.29 -10.90 -1.15
CA THR A 89 5.57 -9.95 -0.06
C THR A 89 5.24 -8.54 -0.52
N GLY A 90 4.65 -7.72 0.35
CA GLY A 90 4.32 -6.34 0.03
C GLY A 90 3.28 -5.75 1.00
N ILE A 91 2.78 -4.57 0.64
CA ILE A 91 1.73 -3.88 1.39
C ILE A 91 0.37 -4.31 0.84
N VAL A 92 -0.48 -4.85 1.69
CA VAL A 92 -1.86 -5.20 1.34
C VAL A 92 -2.75 -3.98 1.50
N LEU A 93 -3.50 -3.66 0.45
CA LEU A 93 -4.48 -2.58 0.43
C LEU A 93 -5.87 -3.15 0.17
N TYR A 94 -6.79 -2.93 1.08
CA TYR A 94 -8.19 -3.33 0.97
C TYR A 94 -9.02 -2.29 0.22
N ARG A 95 -8.51 -1.91 -0.95
CA ARG A 95 -9.18 -0.97 -1.87
C ARG A 95 -8.66 -1.10 -3.29
N ILE A 96 -9.52 -0.83 -4.25
CA ILE A 96 -9.19 -0.68 -5.67
C ILE A 96 -9.88 0.56 -6.23
N ASP A 97 -9.32 1.09 -7.32
CA ASP A 97 -9.86 2.30 -7.96
C ASP A 97 -9.85 2.25 -9.49
N ASN A 98 -9.59 1.07 -10.05
CA ASN A 98 -9.49 0.81 -11.50
C ASN A 98 -8.32 1.54 -12.22
N TYR A 99 -7.39 2.12 -11.44
CA TYR A 99 -6.15 2.70 -11.98
C TYR A 99 -4.95 1.75 -11.87
N GLU A 100 -5.15 0.53 -11.38
CA GLU A 100 -4.10 -0.46 -11.15
C GLU A 100 -3.30 -0.79 -12.43
N ASN A 101 -3.98 -0.79 -13.58
CA ASN A 101 -3.37 -1.08 -14.87
C ASN A 101 -3.12 0.17 -15.74
N LEU A 102 -3.17 1.35 -15.14
CA LEU A 102 -3.00 2.61 -15.86
C LEU A 102 -1.56 2.75 -16.35
N LYS A 103 -1.40 2.86 -17.67
CA LYS A 103 -0.10 3.09 -18.30
C LYS A 103 0.02 4.55 -18.74
N PRO A 104 1.24 5.11 -18.82
CA PRO A 104 1.45 6.51 -19.22
C PRO A 104 0.78 6.90 -20.55
N LYS A 105 0.72 5.99 -21.52
CA LYS A 105 0.05 6.21 -22.81
C LYS A 105 -1.47 6.37 -22.71
N ASN A 106 -2.07 5.87 -21.64
CA ASN A 106 -3.52 5.89 -21.44
C ASN A 106 -3.98 7.10 -20.62
N LEU A 107 -3.06 7.99 -20.24
CA LEU A 107 -3.39 9.20 -19.51
C LEU A 107 -4.31 10.12 -20.34
N LYS A 108 -5.28 10.70 -19.68
CA LYS A 108 -6.21 11.72 -20.18
C LYS A 108 -6.61 12.67 -19.08
N ALA A 109 -7.01 13.88 -19.43
CA ALA A 109 -7.30 14.95 -18.46
C ALA A 109 -8.40 14.58 -17.44
N SER A 110 -9.38 13.79 -17.85
CA SER A 110 -10.47 13.35 -16.96
C SER A 110 -10.00 12.49 -15.79
N LEU A 111 -8.84 11.84 -15.89
CA LEU A 111 -8.27 11.04 -14.78
C LEU A 111 -7.74 11.91 -13.62
N PHE A 112 -7.62 13.21 -13.82
CA PHE A 112 -7.16 14.17 -12.82
C PHE A 112 -8.31 14.90 -12.13
N ASP A 113 -9.55 14.60 -12.50
CA ASP A 113 -10.73 15.15 -11.84
C ASP A 113 -11.04 14.35 -10.57
N LYS A 114 -10.80 14.99 -9.42
CA LYS A 114 -11.06 14.38 -8.11
C LYS A 114 -12.54 14.11 -7.85
N ASN A 115 -13.44 14.88 -8.48
CA ASN A 115 -14.87 14.72 -8.27
C ASN A 115 -15.44 13.48 -8.98
N SER A 116 -14.78 13.04 -10.04
CA SER A 116 -15.15 11.82 -10.78
C SER A 116 -14.42 10.57 -10.28
N TYR A 117 -13.55 10.70 -9.29
CA TYR A 117 -12.80 9.59 -8.73
C TYR A 117 -13.67 8.75 -7.79
N VAL A 118 -13.67 7.45 -8.03
CA VAL A 118 -14.37 6.48 -7.20
C VAL A 118 -13.40 5.37 -6.82
N ASP A 119 -13.32 5.04 -5.54
CA ASP A 119 -12.64 3.86 -5.04
C ASP A 119 -13.62 2.89 -4.38
N VAL A 120 -13.33 1.61 -4.52
CA VAL A 120 -14.05 0.53 -3.85
C VAL A 120 -13.22 0.07 -2.68
N LYS A 121 -13.75 0.19 -1.48
CA LYS A 121 -13.13 -0.29 -0.25
C LYS A 121 -13.69 -1.66 0.11
N PHE A 122 -12.82 -2.55 0.49
CA PHE A 122 -13.20 -3.87 0.98
C PHE A 122 -13.25 -3.85 2.50
N SER A 123 -14.38 -4.24 3.06
CA SER A 123 -14.59 -4.31 4.50
C SER A 123 -14.67 -5.77 4.95
N SER A 124 -14.26 -6.04 6.17
CA SER A 124 -14.48 -7.35 6.80
C SER A 124 -15.97 -7.67 6.82
N GLY A 125 -16.32 -8.94 6.58
CA GLY A 125 -17.71 -9.40 6.52
C GLY A 125 -18.45 -9.07 5.22
N THR A 126 -17.80 -8.46 4.23
CA THR A 126 -18.42 -8.20 2.92
C THR A 126 -18.47 -9.47 2.10
N LYS A 127 -19.66 -9.84 1.61
CA LYS A 127 -19.82 -10.94 0.67
C LYS A 127 -19.15 -10.58 -0.65
N THR A 128 -18.33 -11.48 -1.16
CA THR A 128 -17.67 -11.32 -2.45
C THR A 128 -18.01 -12.46 -3.38
N GLU A 129 -18.07 -12.19 -4.68
CA GLU A 129 -18.32 -13.19 -5.71
C GLU A 129 -17.02 -13.72 -6.29
N LYS A 130 -17.04 -14.94 -6.82
CA LYS A 130 -15.87 -15.54 -7.48
C LYS A 130 -15.40 -14.65 -8.63
N GLY A 131 -14.10 -14.31 -8.60
CA GLY A 131 -13.45 -13.46 -9.60
C GLY A 131 -13.39 -11.98 -9.23
N ASN A 132 -14.11 -11.55 -8.20
CA ASN A 132 -13.97 -10.18 -7.70
C ASN A 132 -12.70 -10.02 -6.85
N PRO A 133 -12.02 -8.88 -6.96
CA PRO A 133 -10.87 -8.60 -6.12
C PRO A 133 -11.29 -8.40 -4.67
N ILE A 134 -10.49 -8.86 -3.74
CA ILE A 134 -10.68 -8.71 -2.28
C ILE A 134 -9.60 -7.85 -1.62
N TYR A 135 -8.47 -7.72 -2.26
CA TYR A 135 -7.38 -6.81 -1.89
C TYR A 135 -6.46 -6.60 -3.11
N LYS A 136 -5.53 -5.67 -2.99
CA LYS A 136 -4.37 -5.56 -3.89
C LYS A 136 -3.08 -5.54 -3.08
N THR A 137 -2.00 -6.06 -3.65
CA THR A 137 -0.67 -6.02 -3.05
C THR A 137 0.22 -5.06 -3.82
N VAL A 138 0.91 -4.19 -3.10
CA VAL A 138 1.95 -3.32 -3.64
C VAL A 138 3.29 -3.92 -3.23
N ASN A 139 4.05 -4.42 -4.18
CA ASN A 139 5.27 -5.19 -3.98
C ASN A 139 6.53 -4.53 -4.57
N ASP A 140 6.42 -3.29 -5.02
CA ASP A 140 7.52 -2.52 -5.57
C ASP A 140 7.59 -1.14 -4.89
N GLU A 141 8.79 -0.68 -4.60
CA GLU A 141 9.02 0.67 -4.07
C GLU A 141 9.05 1.74 -5.16
N GLU A 142 9.22 1.33 -6.41
CA GLU A 142 9.16 2.26 -7.53
C GLU A 142 7.71 2.65 -7.82
N TRP A 143 7.45 3.93 -7.80
CA TRP A 143 6.14 4.49 -8.07
C TRP A 143 6.25 5.79 -8.86
N SER A 144 5.15 6.22 -9.46
CA SER A 144 5.15 7.38 -10.32
C SER A 144 3.99 8.33 -10.04
N ILE A 145 4.26 9.61 -10.17
CA ILE A 145 3.27 10.68 -10.13
C ILE A 145 3.10 11.21 -11.55
N ALA A 146 1.86 11.22 -12.04
CA ALA A 146 1.52 11.86 -13.30
C ALA A 146 1.07 13.30 -13.04
N VAL A 147 1.59 14.24 -13.81
CA VAL A 147 1.25 15.67 -13.75
C VAL A 147 0.86 16.18 -15.12
N GLN A 148 -0.21 16.95 -15.22
CA GLN A 148 -0.58 17.60 -16.48
C GLN A 148 0.37 18.76 -16.78
N PHE A 149 0.85 18.83 -18.03
CA PHE A 149 1.71 19.89 -18.48
C PHE A 149 1.11 20.69 -19.62
N THR A 150 1.35 21.98 -19.59
CA THR A 150 1.19 22.86 -20.76
C THR A 150 2.26 22.53 -21.81
N LYS A 151 2.06 22.98 -23.04
CA LYS A 151 3.08 22.82 -24.11
C LYS A 151 4.43 23.45 -23.71
N LYS A 152 4.40 24.55 -22.95
CA LYS A 152 5.60 25.28 -22.49
C LYS A 152 6.37 24.44 -21.46
N GLU A 153 5.68 23.88 -20.47
CA GLU A 153 6.26 23.02 -19.46
C GLU A 153 6.77 21.71 -20.07
N ALA A 154 6.01 21.09 -20.96
CA ALA A 154 6.44 19.91 -21.67
C ALA A 154 7.75 20.14 -22.44
N LYS A 155 7.90 21.30 -23.11
CA LYS A 155 9.13 21.67 -23.83
C LYS A 155 10.30 21.87 -22.86
N LYS A 156 10.05 22.47 -21.68
CA LYS A 156 11.05 22.68 -20.63
C LYS A 156 11.52 21.35 -20.06
N TYR A 157 10.60 20.51 -19.55
CA TYR A 157 10.95 19.28 -18.84
C TYR A 157 11.35 18.12 -19.76
N LYS A 158 11.08 18.20 -21.07
CA LYS A 158 11.58 17.20 -22.04
C LYS A 158 13.10 17.16 -22.16
N LYS A 159 13.77 18.24 -21.72
CA LYS A 159 15.24 18.40 -21.79
C LYS A 159 15.94 18.06 -20.47
N VAL A 160 15.23 17.70 -19.44
CA VAL A 160 15.74 17.38 -18.09
C VAL A 160 15.37 15.95 -17.72
N ASN A 161 16.28 15.26 -17.06
CA ASN A 161 16.06 13.88 -16.60
C ASN A 161 15.64 13.82 -15.14
N GLY A 162 15.95 14.83 -14.35
CA GLY A 162 15.68 14.90 -12.92
C GLY A 162 15.06 16.22 -12.51
N VAL A 163 14.20 16.16 -11.50
CA VAL A 163 13.55 17.32 -10.88
C VAL A 163 13.58 17.18 -9.37
N LYS A 164 13.63 18.30 -8.67
CA LYS A 164 13.41 18.36 -7.24
C LYS A 164 11.92 18.67 -7.01
N ILE A 165 11.27 17.86 -6.18
CA ILE A 165 9.87 18.03 -5.86
C ILE A 165 9.68 18.19 -4.35
N LYS A 166 8.65 18.92 -3.98
CA LYS A 166 8.17 19.05 -2.60
C LYS A 166 6.74 18.53 -2.51
N PHE A 167 6.48 17.63 -1.60
CA PHE A 167 5.14 17.20 -1.25
C PHE A 167 4.49 18.23 -0.33
N LEU A 168 3.30 18.71 -0.69
CA LEU A 168 2.63 19.77 0.08
C LEU A 168 1.93 19.23 1.33
N LYS A 169 1.68 17.91 1.39
CA LYS A 169 1.03 17.25 2.53
C LYS A 169 1.90 17.27 3.79
N ASP A 170 3.20 17.06 3.65
CA ASP A 170 4.13 16.87 4.77
C ASP A 170 5.43 17.69 4.63
N GLY A 171 5.55 18.47 3.55
CA GLY A 171 6.73 19.30 3.29
C GLY A 171 7.97 18.53 2.82
N LEU A 172 7.89 17.20 2.67
CA LEU A 172 9.00 16.37 2.22
C LEU A 172 9.52 16.84 0.85
N THR A 173 10.82 16.97 0.75
CA THR A 173 11.50 17.36 -0.49
C THR A 173 12.44 16.25 -0.93
N THR A 174 12.37 15.87 -2.21
CA THR A 174 13.22 14.82 -2.79
C THR A 174 13.52 15.09 -4.25
N THR A 175 14.51 14.39 -4.79
CA THR A 175 14.81 14.35 -6.24
C THR A 175 14.14 13.14 -6.86
N ALA A 176 13.67 13.30 -8.09
CA ALA A 176 12.98 12.26 -8.85
C ALA A 176 13.32 12.34 -10.33
N ASN A 177 13.21 11.23 -11.03
CA ASN A 177 13.33 11.21 -12.48
C ASN A 177 12.04 11.76 -13.11
N ILE A 178 12.19 12.48 -14.23
CA ILE A 178 11.04 13.01 -14.97
C ILE A 178 11.10 12.60 -16.44
N LYS A 179 9.96 12.19 -16.97
CA LYS A 179 9.79 11.90 -18.40
C LYS A 179 8.52 12.53 -18.92
N VAL A 180 8.58 13.23 -20.02
CA VAL A 180 7.39 13.82 -20.66
C VAL A 180 6.83 12.87 -21.69
N VAL A 181 5.54 12.58 -21.58
CA VAL A 181 4.79 11.71 -22.48
C VAL A 181 3.58 12.44 -23.08
N LYS A 182 3.06 11.92 -24.19
CA LYS A 182 1.75 12.28 -24.73
C LYS A 182 0.72 11.26 -24.26
N GLY A 183 -0.36 11.73 -23.70
CA GLY A 183 -1.49 10.88 -23.30
C GLY A 183 -2.41 10.53 -24.48
N GLN A 184 -3.45 9.76 -24.18
CA GLN A 184 -4.47 9.33 -25.15
C GLN A 184 -5.23 10.54 -25.76
N ASP A 185 -5.43 11.60 -24.99
CA ASP A 185 -6.08 12.86 -25.39
C ASP A 185 -5.12 13.83 -26.10
N ARG A 186 -3.93 13.37 -26.48
CA ARG A 186 -2.86 14.13 -27.13
C ARG A 186 -2.29 15.29 -26.31
N LYS A 187 -2.66 15.42 -25.02
CA LYS A 187 -2.07 16.37 -24.08
C LYS A 187 -0.73 15.85 -23.54
N TYR A 188 0.02 16.73 -22.90
CA TYR A 188 1.33 16.41 -22.36
C TYR A 188 1.23 16.13 -20.85
N TYR A 189 1.97 15.11 -20.41
CA TYR A 189 2.05 14.70 -19.02
C TYR A 189 3.50 14.47 -18.63
N GLY A 190 3.86 14.95 -17.43
CA GLY A 190 5.10 14.61 -16.78
C GLY A 190 4.89 13.35 -15.94
N ILE A 191 5.71 12.34 -16.16
CA ILE A 191 5.80 11.15 -15.30
C ILE A 191 7.01 11.34 -14.40
N ILE A 192 6.77 11.52 -13.13
CA ILE A 192 7.79 11.72 -12.10
C ILE A 192 7.94 10.40 -11.36
N THR A 193 9.07 9.71 -11.53
CA THR A 193 9.32 8.38 -10.95
C THR A 193 10.21 8.50 -9.72
N LEU A 194 9.79 7.86 -8.65
CA LEU A 194 10.46 7.81 -7.35
C LEU A 194 10.70 6.34 -6.98
N SER A 195 11.81 6.10 -6.27
CA SER A 195 12.18 4.80 -5.69
C SER A 195 12.18 4.84 -4.15
N LYS A 196 11.56 5.86 -3.56
CA LYS A 196 11.50 6.06 -2.11
C LYS A 196 10.15 6.62 -1.70
N TYR A 197 9.82 6.48 -0.41
CA TYR A 197 8.66 7.09 0.24
C TYR A 197 7.30 6.59 -0.24
N MET A 198 7.23 5.50 -1.01
CA MET A 198 5.99 4.91 -1.51
C MET A 198 5.00 4.66 -0.35
N ILE A 199 5.46 4.11 0.76
CA ILE A 199 4.65 3.79 1.95
C ILE A 199 3.86 5.00 2.46
N ARG A 200 4.44 6.22 2.40
CA ARG A 200 3.78 7.45 2.89
C ARG A 200 2.57 7.87 2.06
N TYR A 201 2.56 7.49 0.78
CA TYR A 201 1.57 7.96 -0.19
C TYR A 201 0.79 6.82 -0.84
N VAL A 202 1.03 5.57 -0.44
CA VAL A 202 0.43 4.38 -1.05
C VAL A 202 -1.10 4.38 -1.03
N THR A 203 -1.70 5.07 -0.06
CA THR A 203 -3.16 5.25 0.04
C THR A 203 -3.67 6.49 -0.67
N ASP A 204 -2.80 7.39 -1.12
CA ASP A 204 -3.17 8.66 -1.73
C ASP A 204 -3.18 8.51 -3.26
N ARG A 205 -4.33 8.58 -3.90
CA ARG A 205 -4.42 8.60 -5.37
C ARG A 205 -3.99 9.95 -5.94
N PHE A 206 -4.33 11.02 -5.25
CA PHE A 206 -3.98 12.38 -5.65
C PHE A 206 -3.02 12.99 -4.65
N VAL A 207 -1.84 13.35 -5.12
CA VAL A 207 -0.78 13.94 -4.31
C VAL A 207 -0.52 15.36 -4.80
N ASN A 208 -0.55 16.32 -3.89
CA ASN A 208 -0.22 17.70 -4.22
C ASN A 208 1.30 17.88 -4.12
N ILE A 209 1.93 18.21 -5.23
CA ILE A 209 3.38 18.44 -5.30
C ILE A 209 3.69 19.80 -5.90
N GLN A 210 4.86 20.32 -5.57
CA GLN A 210 5.48 21.47 -6.21
C GLN A 210 6.79 21.01 -6.86
N ILE A 211 6.98 21.27 -8.14
CA ILE A 211 8.27 21.09 -8.80
C ILE A 211 9.11 22.33 -8.48
N ILE A 212 10.25 22.10 -7.85
CA ILE A 212 11.19 23.17 -7.49
C ILE A 212 12.14 23.33 -8.67
N ASP A 213 12.05 24.45 -9.34
CA ASP A 213 13.03 24.84 -10.33
C ASP A 213 14.26 25.43 -9.59
N ASP A 214 15.37 24.74 -9.60
CA ASP A 214 16.64 25.33 -9.20
C ASP A 214 17.04 26.40 -10.25
N VAL A 215 16.43 27.56 -10.15
CA VAL A 215 16.94 28.75 -10.79
C VAL A 215 18.00 29.31 -9.85
N SER A 216 19.14 28.65 -9.76
CA SER A 216 20.38 29.31 -9.34
C SER A 216 20.76 30.25 -10.48
N LYS A 217 20.11 31.38 -10.57
CA LYS A 217 20.71 32.56 -11.19
C LYS A 217 21.88 32.94 -10.26
N GLY A 218 23.06 32.47 -10.61
CA GLY A 218 24.26 33.02 -10.03
C GLY A 218 24.20 34.55 -10.14
N LEU A 219 24.28 35.23 -9.02
CA LEU A 219 24.62 36.62 -8.98
C LEU A 219 25.94 36.78 -9.72
N LYS A 220 25.88 37.51 -10.84
CA LYS A 220 27.08 38.05 -11.47
C LYS A 220 27.61 39.16 -10.61
#